data_5e46e3a7a1ff821c5c06b0b7768257dd
#
_entry.id   5e46e3a7a1ff821c5c06b0b7768257dd
#
_cell.length_a   1.000
_cell.length_b   1.000
_cell.length_c   1.000
_cell.angle_alpha   90.00
_cell.angle_beta   90.00
_cell.angle_gamma   90.00
#
_symmetry.space_group_name_H-M   'P 1'
#
loop_
_entity.id
_entity.type
_entity.pdbx_description
1 polymer ?
#
loop_
_entity_poly.entity_id
_entity_poly.type
_entity_poly.pdbx_seq_one_letter_code
_entity_poly.pdbx_strand_id
1 'polypeptide(L)'
;KDVLDTWFSSSLVPFSTLLNETDFWDNKSNAPKLSKDLKDFLPSSVLVTGFDIIFFWVARMVMMTNHFMGKSPFKDVYIHALVRDGDGNKMSKSKGNTLDPLDIIDGISLEDLLVKRTSRLISESYEDLVRRKTEKEFPNGISPHGVDALRFTFASMASPGRNINFNLSRCEGYRNFCNKLWNANRFILMQCEGNDNGMDACGGDCGIDGPLFFTKFDRWIVSIQQQVIKDVSVSLTNYRFDLAAKTLYEFFWNDFCDWYLEICKTQLAEDKENLRKATRRNMIRVFEITLRLLHP
;
A
#
# COMPACT_ATOMS: atom_id res chain seq x y z
N LYS A 1 -17.75 16.84 39.09
CA LYS A 1 -18.08 15.63 38.30
C LYS A 1 -16.76 15.02 37.87
N ASP A 2 -16.52 13.77 38.25
CA ASP A 2 -15.37 13.01 37.77
C ASP A 2 -15.62 12.54 36.35
N VAL A 3 -14.57 12.46 35.54
CA VAL A 3 -14.59 11.92 34.17
C VAL A 3 -13.89 10.58 34.15
N LEU A 4 -14.35 9.67 33.31
CA LEU A 4 -13.69 8.40 33.11
C LEU A 4 -12.40 8.57 32.31
N ASP A 5 -11.46 7.67 32.54
CA ASP A 5 -10.19 7.63 31.79
C ASP A 5 -10.44 7.48 30.28
N THR A 6 -9.63 8.15 29.48
CA THR A 6 -9.68 8.05 28.00
C THR A 6 -9.55 6.59 27.53
N TRP A 7 -8.76 5.77 28.22
CA TRP A 7 -8.64 4.35 27.92
C TRP A 7 -9.94 3.56 28.12
N PHE A 8 -10.78 3.99 29.06
CA PHE A 8 -12.11 3.39 29.22
C PHE A 8 -12.97 3.67 27.99
N SER A 9 -13.08 4.93 27.57
CA SER A 9 -13.86 5.31 26.39
C SER A 9 -13.35 4.64 25.13
N SER A 10 -12.02 4.58 24.91
CA SER A 10 -11.40 3.94 23.75
C SER A 10 -11.65 2.42 23.69
N SER A 11 -11.82 1.77 24.85
CA SER A 11 -12.12 0.34 24.92
C SER A 11 -13.54 -0.01 24.45
N LEU A 12 -14.43 0.95 24.39
CA LEU A 12 -15.82 0.76 23.94
C LEU A 12 -16.00 1.00 22.43
N VAL A 13 -14.99 1.57 21.75
CA VAL A 13 -15.08 1.96 20.34
C VAL A 13 -15.60 0.85 19.41
N PRO A 14 -15.22 -0.43 19.55
CA PRO A 14 -15.66 -1.47 18.61
C PRO A 14 -17.16 -1.63 18.49
N PHE A 15 -17.93 -1.23 19.50
CA PHE A 15 -19.39 -1.35 19.49
C PHE A 15 -20.13 -0.05 19.77
N SER A 16 -19.57 0.88 20.56
CA SER A 16 -20.27 2.11 20.95
C SER A 16 -20.59 3.01 19.74
N THR A 17 -19.73 3.04 18.72
CA THR A 17 -19.91 3.80 17.47
C THR A 17 -20.97 3.19 16.54
N LEU A 18 -21.36 1.94 16.78
CA LEU A 18 -22.36 1.22 16.01
C LEU A 18 -23.74 1.21 16.69
N LEU A 19 -23.85 1.83 17.87
CA LEU A 19 -25.11 1.98 18.60
C LEU A 19 -25.85 3.22 18.11
N ASN A 20 -27.15 3.06 17.80
CA ASN A 20 -28.02 4.20 17.54
C ASN A 20 -28.55 4.76 18.87
N GLU A 21 -28.87 6.06 18.92
CA GLU A 21 -29.39 6.73 20.13
C GLU A 21 -30.63 6.06 20.71
N THR A 22 -31.44 5.38 19.89
CA THR A 22 -32.67 4.68 20.28
C THR A 22 -32.46 3.23 20.73
N ASP A 23 -31.28 2.67 20.57
CA ASP A 23 -31.03 1.22 20.72
C ASP A 23 -30.21 0.87 21.97
N PHE A 24 -30.13 1.79 22.92
CA PHE A 24 -29.10 1.75 23.94
C PHE A 24 -29.17 0.59 24.93
N TRP A 25 -30.34 0.14 25.35
CA TRP A 25 -30.44 -0.96 26.31
C TRP A 25 -31.88 -1.52 26.38
N ASP A 26 -32.04 -2.80 26.28
CA ASP A 26 -33.31 -3.43 26.58
C ASP A 26 -33.38 -3.85 28.06
N ASN A 27 -34.11 -3.09 28.86
CA ASN A 27 -34.28 -3.38 30.30
C ASN A 27 -34.97 -4.72 30.57
N LYS A 28 -35.65 -5.33 29.56
CA LYS A 28 -36.34 -6.62 29.74
C LYS A 28 -35.37 -7.81 29.53
N SER A 29 -34.47 -7.69 28.62
CA SER A 29 -33.46 -8.74 28.32
C SER A 29 -32.12 -8.50 29.01
N ASN A 30 -31.96 -7.36 29.68
CA ASN A 30 -30.68 -6.89 30.27
C ASN A 30 -29.50 -6.96 29.29
N ALA A 31 -29.78 -6.67 28.01
CA ALA A 31 -28.80 -6.72 26.92
C ALA A 31 -28.98 -5.55 25.96
N PRO A 32 -27.93 -5.11 25.25
CA PRO A 32 -28.06 -4.08 24.23
C PRO A 32 -28.93 -4.58 23.08
N LYS A 33 -29.85 -3.75 22.61
CA LYS A 33 -30.57 -4.03 21.36
C LYS A 33 -29.58 -4.04 20.22
N LEU A 34 -29.51 -5.15 19.49
CA LEU A 34 -28.63 -5.27 18.34
C LEU A 34 -29.18 -4.45 17.16
N SER A 35 -28.62 -3.27 16.94
CA SER A 35 -28.85 -2.46 15.74
C SER A 35 -28.44 -3.25 14.48
N LYS A 36 -28.88 -2.80 13.31
CA LYS A 36 -28.47 -3.39 12.04
C LYS A 36 -26.94 -3.30 11.89
N ASP A 37 -26.37 -2.12 12.21
CA ASP A 37 -24.93 -1.87 12.08
C ASP A 37 -24.11 -2.78 13.00
N LEU A 38 -24.58 -3.02 14.24
CA LEU A 38 -23.94 -3.99 15.14
C LEU A 38 -23.96 -5.43 14.58
N LYS A 39 -25.02 -5.80 13.88
CA LYS A 39 -25.09 -7.15 13.26
C LYS A 39 -24.17 -7.28 12.07
N ASP A 40 -24.04 -6.21 11.28
CA ASP A 40 -23.29 -6.21 10.03
C ASP A 40 -21.80 -5.98 10.26
N PHE A 41 -21.40 -5.14 11.23
CA PHE A 41 -20.03 -4.69 11.43
C PHE A 41 -19.33 -5.19 12.72
N LEU A 42 -20.03 -5.89 13.61
CA LEU A 42 -19.43 -6.53 14.78
C LEU A 42 -19.48 -8.06 14.65
N PRO A 43 -18.33 -8.76 14.60
CA PRO A 43 -16.95 -8.27 14.70
C PRO A 43 -16.47 -7.53 13.46
N SER A 44 -15.63 -6.51 13.65
CA SER A 44 -14.90 -5.86 12.56
C SER A 44 -13.98 -6.85 11.85
N SER A 45 -13.73 -6.64 10.54
CA SER A 45 -12.94 -7.59 9.74
C SER A 45 -11.50 -7.67 10.23
N VAL A 46 -10.85 -6.54 10.43
CA VAL A 46 -9.45 -6.48 10.89
C VAL A 46 -9.19 -5.25 11.76
N LEU A 47 -8.43 -5.44 12.83
CA LEU A 47 -7.79 -4.36 13.58
C LEU A 47 -6.31 -4.30 13.20
N VAL A 48 -5.82 -3.12 12.85
CA VAL A 48 -4.40 -2.86 12.59
C VAL A 48 -3.81 -2.13 13.79
N THR A 49 -2.74 -2.65 14.40
CA THR A 49 -2.15 -2.10 15.62
C THR A 49 -0.63 -2.31 15.69
N GLY A 50 0.04 -1.44 16.45
CA GLY A 50 1.42 -1.70 16.89
C GLY A 50 1.47 -2.71 18.03
N PHE A 51 2.58 -3.43 18.13
CA PHE A 51 2.75 -4.40 19.21
C PHE A 51 2.84 -3.76 20.61
N ASP A 52 3.26 -2.51 20.70
CA ASP A 52 3.48 -1.76 21.92
C ASP A 52 2.18 -1.37 22.65
N ILE A 53 1.04 -1.38 21.95
CA ILE A 53 -0.27 -1.04 22.54
C ILE A 53 -1.24 -2.23 22.61
N ILE A 54 -0.79 -3.46 22.41
CA ILE A 54 -1.64 -4.65 22.51
C ILE A 54 -2.34 -4.72 23.87
N PHE A 55 -1.60 -4.59 24.98
CA PHE A 55 -2.17 -4.67 26.31
C PHE A 55 -2.99 -3.44 26.71
N PHE A 56 -2.52 -2.26 26.32
CA PHE A 56 -3.14 -1.01 26.71
C PHE A 56 -4.38 -0.67 25.92
N TRP A 57 -4.49 -1.15 24.70
CA TRP A 57 -5.57 -0.82 23.78
C TRP A 57 -6.36 -2.06 23.32
N VAL A 58 -5.72 -3.01 22.67
CA VAL A 58 -6.41 -4.16 22.06
C VAL A 58 -7.05 -5.05 23.10
N ALA A 59 -6.31 -5.43 24.15
CA ALA A 59 -6.83 -6.30 25.21
C ALA A 59 -8.03 -5.67 25.92
N ARG A 60 -8.00 -4.36 26.15
CA ARG A 60 -9.13 -3.64 26.77
C ARG A 60 -10.38 -3.65 25.87
N MET A 61 -10.23 -3.45 24.55
CA MET A 61 -11.34 -3.56 23.61
C MET A 61 -11.93 -4.99 23.60
N VAL A 62 -11.09 -6.00 23.60
CA VAL A 62 -11.53 -7.41 23.64
C VAL A 62 -12.30 -7.69 24.92
N MET A 63 -11.78 -7.28 26.09
CA MET A 63 -12.45 -7.49 27.39
C MET A 63 -13.80 -6.80 27.46
N MET A 64 -13.87 -5.51 27.09
CA MET A 64 -15.11 -4.71 27.19
C MET A 64 -16.15 -5.17 26.17
N THR A 65 -15.74 -5.43 24.93
CA THR A 65 -16.68 -5.92 23.92
C THR A 65 -17.20 -7.31 24.28
N ASN A 66 -16.36 -8.19 24.76
CA ASN A 66 -16.83 -9.53 25.20
C ASN A 66 -17.77 -9.42 26.41
N HIS A 67 -17.48 -8.52 27.36
CA HIS A 67 -18.32 -8.31 28.54
C HIS A 67 -19.73 -7.77 28.16
N PHE A 68 -19.80 -6.74 27.32
CA PHE A 68 -21.08 -6.09 27.00
C PHE A 68 -21.84 -6.78 25.85
N MET A 69 -21.13 -7.33 24.87
CA MET A 69 -21.71 -7.83 23.63
C MET A 69 -21.67 -9.36 23.50
N GLY A 70 -20.94 -10.06 24.38
CA GLY A 70 -20.75 -11.52 24.31
C GLY A 70 -20.02 -12.00 23.05
N LYS A 71 -19.26 -11.12 22.37
CA LYS A 71 -18.59 -11.40 21.11
C LYS A 71 -17.17 -10.84 21.09
N SER A 72 -16.31 -11.45 20.27
CA SER A 72 -15.02 -10.83 19.93
C SER A 72 -15.23 -9.54 19.11
N PRO A 73 -14.45 -8.46 19.36
CA PRO A 73 -14.55 -7.23 18.59
C PRO A 73 -14.01 -7.33 17.17
N PHE A 74 -13.08 -8.23 16.91
CA PHE A 74 -12.36 -8.36 15.62
C PHE A 74 -12.28 -9.81 15.19
N LYS A 75 -12.29 -10.04 13.86
CA LYS A 75 -11.98 -11.35 13.27
C LYS A 75 -10.48 -11.59 13.28
N ASP A 76 -9.74 -10.61 12.78
CA ASP A 76 -8.28 -10.63 12.70
C ASP A 76 -7.67 -9.43 13.42
N VAL A 77 -6.46 -9.60 13.93
CA VAL A 77 -5.63 -8.51 14.48
C VAL A 77 -4.30 -8.53 13.75
N TYR A 78 -4.08 -7.53 12.88
CA TYR A 78 -2.81 -7.34 12.20
C TYR A 78 -1.88 -6.48 13.04
N ILE A 79 -0.77 -7.08 13.48
CA ILE A 79 0.23 -6.40 14.32
C ILE A 79 1.37 -5.94 13.42
N HIS A 80 1.44 -4.63 13.18
CA HIS A 80 2.49 -4.03 12.35
C HIS A 80 3.76 -3.73 13.14
N ALA A 81 4.88 -3.65 12.44
CA ALA A 81 6.14 -3.20 12.98
C ALA A 81 6.16 -1.69 13.22
N LEU A 82 6.97 -1.22 14.16
CA LEU A 82 7.21 0.20 14.38
C LEU A 82 8.27 0.72 13.40
N VAL A 83 8.00 1.87 12.81
CA VAL A 83 8.95 2.58 11.96
C VAL A 83 10.00 3.27 12.84
N ARG A 84 11.25 3.02 12.55
CA ARG A 84 12.43 3.55 13.23
C ARG A 84 13.26 4.39 12.27
N ASP A 85 14.14 5.25 12.80
CA ASP A 85 15.11 5.97 11.98
C ASP A 85 16.14 5.01 11.32
N GLY A 86 17.00 5.53 10.46
CA GLY A 86 18.02 4.75 9.76
C GLY A 86 18.99 4.01 10.68
N ASP A 87 19.20 4.50 11.90
CA ASP A 87 20.03 3.88 12.93
C ASP A 87 19.27 2.86 13.80
N GLY A 88 17.98 2.66 13.54
CA GLY A 88 17.13 1.73 14.30
C GLY A 88 16.57 2.30 15.61
N ASN A 89 16.68 3.60 15.86
CA ASN A 89 16.14 4.23 17.05
C ASN A 89 14.65 4.58 16.88
N LYS A 90 13.90 4.56 17.99
CA LYS A 90 12.53 5.06 18.00
C LYS A 90 12.52 6.55 17.68
N MET A 91 11.75 6.94 16.68
CA MET A 91 11.56 8.33 16.30
C MET A 91 10.74 9.09 17.34
N SER A 92 11.19 10.29 17.71
CA SER A 92 10.43 11.22 18.55
C SER A 92 10.83 12.65 18.23
N LYS A 93 9.84 13.56 18.34
CA LYS A 93 10.06 15.01 18.15
C LYS A 93 11.07 15.57 19.13
N SER A 94 11.09 15.04 20.35
CA SER A 94 12.00 15.46 21.43
C SER A 94 13.45 15.03 21.21
N LYS A 95 13.72 14.05 20.34
CA LYS A 95 15.07 13.63 19.93
C LYS A 95 15.51 14.25 18.59
N GLY A 96 14.62 14.96 17.90
CA GLY A 96 14.92 15.57 16.61
C GLY A 96 15.20 14.58 15.47
N ASN A 97 14.80 13.30 15.61
CA ASN A 97 15.02 12.27 14.59
C ASN A 97 13.75 11.86 13.85
N THR A 98 12.70 12.65 13.93
CA THR A 98 11.42 12.37 13.25
C THR A 98 11.52 12.79 11.79
N LEU A 99 11.01 11.92 10.90
CA LEU A 99 10.72 12.25 9.51
C LEU A 99 9.20 12.37 9.35
N ASP A 100 8.75 13.53 8.89
CA ASP A 100 7.34 13.74 8.57
C ASP A 100 7.03 13.12 7.19
N PRO A 101 5.99 12.30 7.06
CA PRO A 101 5.61 11.76 5.76
C PRO A 101 5.38 12.83 4.69
N LEU A 102 4.86 14.01 5.04
CA LEU A 102 4.64 15.12 4.10
C LEU A 102 5.96 15.64 3.56
N ASP A 103 7.01 15.72 4.38
CA ASP A 103 8.35 16.15 3.94
C ASP A 103 8.97 15.17 2.95
N ILE A 104 8.60 13.88 3.02
CA ILE A 104 9.06 12.87 2.07
C ILE A 104 8.24 12.95 0.77
N ILE A 105 6.94 13.21 0.88
CA ILE A 105 6.03 13.29 -0.26
C ILE A 105 6.33 14.53 -1.11
N ASP A 106 6.34 15.69 -0.48
CA ASP A 106 6.39 17.00 -1.14
C ASP A 106 7.83 17.56 -1.25
N GLY A 107 8.75 16.97 -0.51
CA GLY A 107 10.10 17.49 -0.33
C GLY A 107 10.18 18.59 0.73
N ILE A 108 11.38 18.84 1.23
CA ILE A 108 11.66 19.90 2.19
C ILE A 108 13.09 20.40 2.02
N SER A 109 13.33 21.72 2.15
CA SER A 109 14.67 22.29 2.16
C SER A 109 15.46 21.88 3.40
N LEU A 110 16.79 21.93 3.33
CA LEU A 110 17.62 21.65 4.50
C LEU A 110 17.32 22.64 5.65
N GLU A 111 17.12 23.92 5.33
CA GLU A 111 16.85 24.96 6.31
C GLU A 111 15.56 24.70 7.08
N ASP A 112 14.47 24.41 6.37
CA ASP A 112 13.18 24.10 6.98
C ASP A 112 13.21 22.79 7.77
N LEU A 113 13.93 21.79 7.28
CA LEU A 113 14.13 20.52 7.98
C LEU A 113 14.88 20.70 9.30
N LEU A 114 15.91 21.53 9.30
CA LEU A 114 16.66 21.89 10.52
C LEU A 114 15.76 22.57 11.54
N VAL A 115 14.98 23.58 11.13
CA VAL A 115 14.02 24.26 11.99
C VAL A 115 13.01 23.26 12.56
N LYS A 116 12.44 22.40 11.72
CA LYS A 116 11.43 21.41 12.13
C LYS A 116 11.98 20.38 13.14
N ARG A 117 13.21 19.89 12.92
CA ARG A 117 13.85 18.91 13.80
C ARG A 117 14.34 19.47 15.12
N THR A 118 14.67 20.77 15.18
CA THR A 118 15.19 21.41 16.40
C THR A 118 14.10 22.10 17.24
N SER A 119 12.92 22.38 16.69
CA SER A 119 11.86 23.17 17.34
C SER A 119 11.27 22.59 18.64
N ARG A 120 11.48 21.29 18.93
CA ARG A 120 10.86 20.59 20.08
C ARG A 120 11.83 19.67 20.83
N LEU A 121 13.10 20.06 20.88
CA LEU A 121 14.12 19.30 21.62
C LEU A 121 13.91 19.36 23.11
N ILE A 122 14.31 18.30 23.83
CA ILE A 122 14.27 18.24 25.31
C ILE A 122 15.24 19.24 25.92
N SER A 123 16.37 19.49 25.26
CA SER A 123 17.44 20.37 25.76
C SER A 123 18.13 21.06 24.59
N GLU A 124 18.44 22.34 24.77
CA GLU A 124 19.20 23.16 23.82
C GLU A 124 20.62 22.59 23.56
N SER A 125 21.18 21.89 24.55
CA SER A 125 22.49 21.23 24.37
C SER A 125 22.51 20.14 23.30
N TYR A 126 21.33 19.62 22.89
CA TYR A 126 21.19 18.64 21.80
C TYR A 126 21.06 19.28 20.43
N GLU A 127 20.81 20.59 20.34
CA GLU A 127 20.53 21.25 19.06
C GLU A 127 21.69 21.11 18.07
N ASP A 128 22.89 21.38 18.48
CA ASP A 128 24.08 21.27 17.62
C ASP A 128 24.30 19.83 17.10
N LEU A 129 24.04 18.85 17.95
CA LEU A 129 24.16 17.45 17.57
C LEU A 129 23.11 17.08 16.50
N VAL A 130 21.85 17.51 16.70
CA VAL A 130 20.75 17.26 15.75
C VAL A 130 21.02 17.98 14.43
N ARG A 131 21.51 19.23 14.45
CA ARG A 131 21.88 19.99 13.26
C ARG A 131 22.95 19.27 12.45
N ARG A 132 24.10 18.95 13.05
CA ARG A 132 25.19 18.23 12.37
C ARG A 132 24.77 16.88 11.81
N LYS A 133 23.93 16.12 12.56
CA LYS A 133 23.41 14.84 12.10
C LYS A 133 22.47 15.03 10.91
N THR A 134 21.59 16.02 10.96
CA THR A 134 20.64 16.33 9.88
C THR A 134 21.36 16.79 8.61
N GLU A 135 22.35 17.69 8.72
CA GLU A 135 23.17 18.14 7.60
C GLU A 135 23.96 17.01 6.94
N LYS A 136 24.47 16.07 7.76
CA LYS A 136 25.18 14.89 7.24
C LYS A 136 24.23 13.91 6.53
N GLU A 137 23.03 13.69 7.09
CA GLU A 137 22.05 12.74 6.56
C GLU A 137 21.31 13.30 5.33
N PHE A 138 21.02 14.60 5.32
CA PHE A 138 20.26 15.30 4.29
C PHE A 138 20.91 16.58 3.83
N PRO A 139 22.08 16.52 3.19
CA PRO A 139 22.89 17.73 2.86
C PRO A 139 22.16 18.72 1.95
N ASN A 140 21.18 18.26 1.17
CA ASN A 140 20.37 19.08 0.26
C ASN A 140 18.87 19.09 0.65
N GLY A 141 18.55 18.73 1.90
CA GLY A 141 17.17 18.48 2.30
C GLY A 141 16.64 17.16 1.75
N ILE A 142 15.32 17.03 1.62
CA ILE A 142 14.65 15.85 1.08
C ILE A 142 13.96 16.23 -0.22
N SER A 143 14.31 15.56 -1.32
CA SER A 143 13.61 15.74 -2.60
C SER A 143 12.23 15.10 -2.56
N PRO A 144 11.24 15.62 -3.33
CA PRO A 144 9.89 15.04 -3.37
C PRO A 144 9.92 13.64 -3.97
N HIS A 145 9.28 12.70 -3.29
CA HIS A 145 9.17 11.30 -3.71
C HIS A 145 7.77 10.92 -4.20
N GLY A 146 6.75 11.64 -3.76
CA GLY A 146 5.34 11.35 -4.04
C GLY A 146 4.74 10.31 -3.09
N VAL A 147 3.40 10.29 -3.06
CA VAL A 147 2.62 9.44 -2.16
C VAL A 147 2.81 7.95 -2.47
N ASP A 148 2.73 7.58 -3.75
CA ASP A 148 2.77 6.18 -4.19
C ASP A 148 4.11 5.53 -3.87
N ALA A 149 5.22 6.25 -4.07
CA ALA A 149 6.55 5.76 -3.73
C ALA A 149 6.69 5.48 -2.23
N LEU A 150 6.18 6.39 -1.38
CA LEU A 150 6.20 6.21 0.06
C LEU A 150 5.32 5.04 0.51
N ARG A 151 4.09 4.94 0.01
CA ARG A 151 3.18 3.84 0.31
C ARG A 151 3.77 2.48 -0.10
N PHE A 152 4.30 2.41 -1.33
CA PHE A 152 4.93 1.18 -1.82
C PHE A 152 6.17 0.80 -1.02
N THR A 153 6.95 1.80 -0.55
CA THR A 153 8.08 1.56 0.36
C THR A 153 7.62 0.87 1.63
N PHE A 154 6.58 1.39 2.29
CA PHE A 154 6.04 0.76 3.50
C PHE A 154 5.48 -0.63 3.23
N ALA A 155 4.70 -0.81 2.16
CA ALA A 155 4.18 -2.13 1.79
C ALA A 155 5.31 -3.15 1.60
N SER A 156 6.39 -2.77 0.88
CA SER A 156 7.53 -3.65 0.64
C SER A 156 8.33 -4.02 1.89
N MET A 157 8.22 -3.23 2.96
CA MET A 157 8.92 -3.44 4.23
C MET A 157 8.00 -4.04 5.31
N ALA A 158 6.70 -4.15 5.04
CA ALA A 158 5.69 -4.62 5.99
C ALA A 158 5.73 -6.15 6.16
N SER A 159 6.80 -6.66 6.78
CA SER A 159 6.89 -8.06 7.18
C SER A 159 6.44 -8.24 8.63
N PRO A 160 5.72 -9.34 8.97
CA PRO A 160 5.25 -9.58 10.34
C PRO A 160 6.39 -9.59 11.37
N GLY A 161 6.17 -8.90 12.51
CA GLY A 161 7.00 -9.02 13.70
C GLY A 161 8.37 -8.35 13.66
N ARG A 162 8.70 -7.53 12.68
CA ARG A 162 9.98 -6.81 12.58
C ARG A 162 9.80 -5.30 12.64
N ASN A 163 10.73 -4.61 13.31
CA ASN A 163 10.83 -3.16 13.21
C ASN A 163 11.27 -2.77 11.80
N ILE A 164 10.74 -1.67 11.31
CA ILE A 164 11.09 -1.11 10.00
C ILE A 164 12.11 0.00 10.22
N ASN A 165 13.36 -0.23 9.85
CA ASN A 165 14.36 0.84 9.76
C ASN A 165 14.14 1.56 8.44
N PHE A 166 13.55 2.76 8.51
CA PHE A 166 13.21 3.53 7.33
C PHE A 166 14.49 4.05 6.66
N ASN A 167 14.56 3.84 5.34
CA ASN A 167 15.66 4.31 4.51
C ASN A 167 15.10 5.05 3.28
N LEU A 168 15.45 6.32 3.17
CA LEU A 168 14.98 7.19 2.10
C LEU A 168 15.43 6.73 0.70
N SER A 169 16.59 6.08 0.58
CA SER A 169 17.05 5.56 -0.72
C SER A 169 16.14 4.48 -1.30
N ARG A 170 15.43 3.72 -0.44
CA ARG A 170 14.40 2.78 -0.92
C ARG A 170 13.20 3.52 -1.50
N CYS A 171 12.79 4.62 -0.86
CA CYS A 171 11.70 5.46 -1.37
C CYS A 171 12.05 6.05 -2.74
N GLU A 172 13.29 6.48 -2.93
CA GLU A 172 13.78 6.91 -4.23
C GLU A 172 13.73 5.79 -5.29
N GLY A 173 14.13 4.58 -4.94
CA GLY A 173 14.00 3.41 -5.82
C GLY A 173 12.56 3.18 -6.26
N TYR A 174 11.59 3.29 -5.35
CA TYR A 174 10.17 3.13 -5.68
C TYR A 174 9.57 4.33 -6.41
N ARG A 175 10.11 5.55 -6.24
CA ARG A 175 9.79 6.68 -7.13
C ARG A 175 10.18 6.36 -8.57
N ASN A 176 11.35 5.79 -8.79
CA ASN A 176 11.78 5.36 -10.12
C ASN A 176 10.89 4.24 -10.68
N PHE A 177 10.38 3.35 -9.83
CA PHE A 177 9.38 2.36 -10.22
C PHE A 177 8.06 3.02 -10.68
N CYS A 178 7.55 4.01 -9.95
CA CYS A 178 6.36 4.77 -10.36
C CYS A 178 6.60 5.50 -11.69
N ASN A 179 7.78 6.08 -11.89
CA ASN A 179 8.15 6.70 -13.16
C ASN A 179 8.21 5.68 -14.31
N LYS A 180 8.67 4.46 -14.05
CA LYS A 180 8.67 3.37 -15.05
C LYS A 180 7.25 2.95 -15.43
N LEU A 181 6.33 2.88 -14.45
CA LEU A 181 4.90 2.65 -14.69
C LEU A 181 4.31 3.74 -15.62
N TRP A 182 4.58 4.99 -15.30
CA TRP A 182 4.12 6.12 -16.11
C TRP A 182 4.66 6.10 -17.54
N ASN A 183 5.95 5.82 -17.71
CA ASN A 183 6.58 5.75 -19.03
C ASN A 183 6.07 4.55 -19.85
N ALA A 184 5.84 3.39 -19.21
CA ALA A 184 5.20 2.26 -19.88
C ALA A 184 3.78 2.58 -20.34
N ASN A 185 2.99 3.27 -19.50
CA ASN A 185 1.66 3.76 -19.88
C ASN A 185 1.72 4.67 -21.12
N ARG A 186 2.61 5.65 -21.10
CA ARG A 186 2.79 6.57 -22.26
C ARG A 186 3.15 5.81 -23.53
N PHE A 187 4.07 4.85 -23.44
CA PHE A 187 4.45 4.02 -24.59
C PHE A 187 3.24 3.24 -25.13
N ILE A 188 2.47 2.58 -24.26
CA ILE A 188 1.28 1.81 -24.66
C ILE A 188 0.25 2.72 -25.34
N LEU A 189 -0.06 3.87 -24.74
CA LEU A 189 -1.02 4.83 -25.31
C LEU A 189 -0.59 5.33 -26.68
N MET A 190 0.68 5.67 -26.86
CA MET A 190 1.23 6.10 -28.15
C MET A 190 1.10 5.02 -29.24
N GLN A 191 1.22 3.74 -28.89
CA GLN A 191 1.05 2.64 -29.84
C GLN A 191 -0.43 2.37 -30.17
N CYS A 192 -1.35 2.78 -29.29
CA CYS A 192 -2.78 2.52 -29.40
C CYS A 192 -3.55 3.68 -30.04
N GLU A 193 -3.06 4.92 -29.88
CA GLU A 193 -3.73 6.13 -30.38
C GLU A 193 -3.83 6.12 -31.91
N GLY A 194 -5.06 6.30 -32.42
CA GLY A 194 -5.35 6.27 -33.86
C GLY A 194 -5.22 4.90 -34.53
N ASN A 195 -4.95 3.84 -33.79
CA ASN A 195 -4.80 2.49 -34.30
C ASN A 195 -5.93 1.57 -33.81
N ASP A 196 -6.25 0.56 -34.63
CA ASP A 196 -7.17 -0.50 -34.20
C ASP A 196 -6.49 -1.40 -33.16
N ASN A 197 -7.07 -1.47 -31.96
CA ASN A 197 -6.58 -2.24 -30.82
C ASN A 197 -7.26 -3.62 -30.71
N GLY A 198 -8.05 -4.00 -31.70
CA GLY A 198 -8.76 -5.27 -31.74
C GLY A 198 -9.80 -5.44 -30.63
N MET A 199 -10.28 -4.35 -30.02
CA MET A 199 -11.23 -4.42 -28.89
C MET A 199 -12.62 -4.90 -29.37
N ASP A 200 -12.99 -4.61 -30.61
CA ASP A 200 -14.27 -5.01 -31.22
C ASP A 200 -14.22 -6.42 -31.83
N ALA A 201 -13.03 -7.05 -31.88
CA ALA A 201 -12.87 -8.40 -32.41
C ALA A 201 -13.39 -9.42 -31.37
N CYS A 202 -14.69 -9.68 -31.36
CA CYS A 202 -15.32 -10.66 -30.51
C CYS A 202 -15.40 -12.04 -31.22
N GLY A 203 -14.90 -13.11 -30.54
CA GLY A 203 -15.33 -14.49 -30.79
C GLY A 203 -14.87 -15.17 -32.09
N GLY A 204 -13.89 -14.65 -32.79
CA GLY A 204 -13.30 -15.31 -33.95
C GLY A 204 -12.16 -16.25 -33.56
N ASP A 205 -11.87 -17.20 -34.45
CA ASP A 205 -10.72 -18.08 -34.34
C ASP A 205 -9.42 -17.26 -34.32
N CYS A 206 -8.77 -17.19 -33.16
CA CYS A 206 -7.55 -16.39 -32.95
C CYS A 206 -6.30 -17.13 -33.48
N GLY A 207 -6.38 -17.69 -34.69
CA GLY A 207 -5.25 -18.32 -35.39
C GLY A 207 -4.44 -17.35 -36.24
N ILE A 208 -3.47 -17.89 -36.99
CA ILE A 208 -2.56 -17.11 -37.86
C ILE A 208 -3.33 -16.28 -38.91
N ASP A 209 -4.44 -16.81 -39.42
CA ASP A 209 -5.32 -16.14 -40.38
C ASP A 209 -6.58 -15.54 -39.77
N GLY A 210 -6.69 -15.56 -38.43
CA GLY A 210 -7.81 -14.98 -37.68
C GLY A 210 -7.71 -13.46 -37.53
N PRO A 211 -8.77 -12.82 -36.97
CA PRO A 211 -8.81 -11.36 -36.75
C PRO A 211 -7.75 -10.89 -35.77
N LEU A 212 -7.26 -11.78 -34.87
CA LEU A 212 -6.19 -11.51 -33.91
C LEU A 212 -5.22 -12.69 -33.90
N PHE A 213 -3.95 -12.39 -34.02
CA PHE A 213 -2.88 -13.39 -33.94
C PHE A 213 -2.02 -13.17 -32.70
N PHE A 214 -2.28 -13.94 -31.65
CA PHE A 214 -1.47 -13.96 -30.43
C PHE A 214 -0.28 -14.92 -30.57
N THR A 215 0.91 -14.37 -30.40
CA THR A 215 2.16 -15.13 -30.45
C THR A 215 2.37 -15.98 -29.20
N LYS A 216 3.42 -16.82 -29.21
CA LYS A 216 3.88 -17.54 -28.01
C LYS A 216 4.28 -16.57 -26.87
N PHE A 217 4.78 -15.38 -27.20
CA PHE A 217 5.19 -14.38 -26.22
C PHE A 217 3.97 -13.70 -25.55
N ASP A 218 2.91 -13.46 -26.30
CA ASP A 218 1.65 -12.95 -25.75
C ASP A 218 1.04 -13.95 -24.76
N ARG A 219 1.07 -15.24 -25.09
CA ARG A 219 0.59 -16.31 -24.20
C ARG A 219 1.49 -16.48 -22.98
N TRP A 220 2.79 -16.36 -23.15
CA TRP A 220 3.77 -16.43 -22.09
C TRP A 220 3.53 -15.36 -21.02
N ILE A 221 3.43 -14.08 -21.40
CA ILE A 221 3.23 -12.98 -20.43
C ILE A 221 1.89 -13.11 -19.70
N VAL A 222 0.82 -13.52 -20.40
CA VAL A 222 -0.49 -13.76 -19.78
C VAL A 222 -0.41 -14.93 -18.80
N SER A 223 0.31 -16.00 -19.13
CA SER A 223 0.49 -17.13 -18.21
C SER A 223 1.23 -16.73 -16.94
N ILE A 224 2.32 -15.96 -17.04
CA ILE A 224 3.02 -15.42 -15.86
C ILE A 224 2.09 -14.51 -15.06
N GLN A 225 1.36 -13.63 -15.73
CA GLN A 225 0.41 -12.71 -15.04
C GLN A 225 -0.65 -13.49 -14.25
N GLN A 226 -1.16 -14.61 -14.75
CA GLN A 226 -2.11 -15.44 -13.99
C GLN A 226 -1.49 -16.00 -12.70
N GLN A 227 -0.20 -16.38 -12.73
CA GLN A 227 0.50 -16.79 -11.53
C GLN A 227 0.69 -15.60 -10.56
N VAL A 228 1.08 -14.43 -11.08
CA VAL A 228 1.19 -13.19 -10.29
C VAL A 228 -0.12 -12.83 -9.60
N ILE A 229 -1.26 -12.89 -10.31
CA ILE A 229 -2.59 -12.64 -9.72
C ILE A 229 -2.84 -13.57 -8.53
N LYS A 230 -2.54 -14.86 -8.69
CA LYS A 230 -2.70 -15.85 -7.62
C LYS A 230 -1.79 -15.55 -6.43
N ASP A 231 -0.51 -15.29 -6.67
CA ASP A 231 0.48 -15.06 -5.61
C ASP A 231 0.22 -13.76 -4.84
N VAL A 232 -0.20 -12.70 -5.54
CA VAL A 232 -0.62 -11.44 -4.92
C VAL A 232 -1.88 -11.66 -4.09
N SER A 233 -2.89 -12.36 -4.61
CA SER A 233 -4.13 -12.64 -3.88
C SER A 233 -3.86 -13.43 -2.60
N VAL A 234 -3.02 -14.46 -2.66
CA VAL A 234 -2.61 -15.25 -1.48
C VAL A 234 -1.83 -14.39 -0.50
N SER A 235 -0.93 -13.55 -0.99
CA SER A 235 -0.12 -12.65 -0.15
C SER A 235 -0.99 -11.64 0.59
N LEU A 236 -1.93 -10.99 -0.09
CA LEU A 236 -2.86 -10.03 0.52
C LEU A 236 -3.78 -10.71 1.55
N THR A 237 -4.32 -11.89 1.23
CA THR A 237 -5.16 -12.67 2.16
C THR A 237 -4.41 -13.03 3.46
N ASN A 238 -3.10 -13.24 3.37
CA ASN A 238 -2.24 -13.56 4.52
C ASN A 238 -1.54 -12.33 5.12
N TYR A 239 -1.94 -11.12 4.77
CA TYR A 239 -1.33 -9.85 5.22
C TYR A 239 0.18 -9.75 4.93
N ARG A 240 0.67 -10.43 3.88
CA ARG A 240 2.06 -10.40 3.42
C ARG A 240 2.22 -9.35 2.32
N PHE A 241 2.05 -8.08 2.71
CA PHE A 241 2.19 -6.94 1.79
C PHE A 241 3.58 -6.86 1.17
N ASP A 242 4.62 -7.26 1.90
CA ASP A 242 6.00 -7.38 1.44
C ASP A 242 6.14 -8.32 0.23
N LEU A 243 5.50 -9.49 0.29
CA LEU A 243 5.52 -10.45 -0.82
C LEU A 243 4.68 -9.97 -2.00
N ALA A 244 3.50 -9.39 -1.75
CA ALA A 244 2.67 -8.82 -2.81
C ALA A 244 3.42 -7.71 -3.58
N ALA A 245 4.02 -6.76 -2.85
CA ALA A 245 4.82 -5.69 -3.45
C ALA A 245 6.02 -6.22 -4.25
N LYS A 246 6.74 -7.21 -3.71
CA LYS A 246 7.87 -7.85 -4.39
C LYS A 246 7.44 -8.51 -5.70
N THR A 247 6.40 -9.34 -5.65
CA THR A 247 5.88 -10.07 -6.83
C THR A 247 5.46 -9.09 -7.93
N LEU A 248 4.75 -8.01 -7.58
CA LEU A 248 4.32 -7.00 -8.55
C LEU A 248 5.49 -6.21 -9.13
N TYR A 249 6.46 -5.84 -8.31
CA TYR A 249 7.65 -5.15 -8.76
C TYR A 249 8.45 -6.00 -9.76
N GLU A 250 8.75 -7.26 -9.42
CA GLU A 250 9.53 -8.17 -10.25
C GLU A 250 8.83 -8.46 -11.58
N PHE A 251 7.54 -8.78 -11.55
CA PHE A 251 6.76 -8.99 -12.76
C PHE A 251 6.75 -7.76 -13.68
N PHE A 252 6.40 -6.59 -13.10
CA PHE A 252 6.27 -5.39 -13.92
C PHE A 252 7.62 -4.93 -14.48
N TRP A 253 8.65 -4.92 -13.64
CA TRP A 253 9.96 -4.44 -14.06
C TRP A 253 10.63 -5.41 -15.04
N ASN A 254 10.80 -6.66 -14.64
CA ASN A 254 11.58 -7.62 -15.39
C ASN A 254 10.79 -8.24 -16.56
N ASP A 255 9.63 -8.86 -16.24
CA ASP A 255 8.92 -9.64 -17.26
C ASP A 255 8.18 -8.74 -18.24
N PHE A 256 7.44 -7.75 -17.73
CA PHE A 256 6.62 -6.88 -18.57
C PHE A 256 7.46 -5.83 -19.29
N CYS A 257 8.23 -4.99 -18.56
CA CYS A 257 8.96 -3.89 -19.18
C CYS A 257 10.21 -4.34 -19.92
N ASP A 258 11.07 -5.13 -19.28
CA ASP A 258 12.39 -5.44 -19.85
C ASP A 258 12.32 -6.51 -20.94
N TRP A 259 11.30 -7.39 -20.92
CA TRP A 259 11.13 -8.41 -21.94
C TRP A 259 9.92 -8.18 -22.83
N TYR A 260 8.71 -8.18 -22.27
CA TYR A 260 7.51 -8.22 -23.10
C TYR A 260 7.33 -6.93 -23.93
N LEU A 261 7.51 -5.74 -23.35
CA LEU A 261 7.40 -4.50 -24.13
C LEU A 261 8.46 -4.38 -25.21
N GLU A 262 9.67 -4.90 -25.00
CA GLU A 262 10.72 -4.92 -26.04
C GLU A 262 10.35 -5.88 -27.19
N ILE A 263 9.78 -7.04 -26.87
CA ILE A 263 9.24 -7.97 -27.88
C ILE A 263 8.07 -7.32 -28.64
N CYS A 264 7.18 -6.60 -27.95
CA CYS A 264 6.07 -5.90 -28.60
C CYS A 264 6.54 -4.89 -29.66
N LYS A 265 7.67 -4.21 -29.45
CA LYS A 265 8.22 -3.28 -30.45
C LYS A 265 8.53 -4.00 -31.78
N THR A 266 9.08 -5.21 -31.72
CA THR A 266 9.33 -6.01 -32.92
C THR A 266 8.04 -6.50 -33.57
N GLN A 267 7.07 -6.97 -32.79
CA GLN A 267 5.76 -7.40 -33.28
C GLN A 267 4.97 -6.25 -33.95
N LEU A 268 5.06 -5.05 -33.40
CA LEU A 268 4.40 -3.85 -33.95
C LEU A 268 5.07 -3.35 -35.24
N ALA A 269 6.33 -3.69 -35.48
CA ALA A 269 7.06 -3.36 -36.70
C ALA A 269 6.78 -4.33 -37.85
N GLU A 270 6.19 -5.51 -37.57
CA GLU A 270 5.79 -6.48 -38.60
C GLU A 270 4.63 -5.96 -39.46
N ASP A 271 4.63 -6.30 -40.75
CA ASP A 271 3.58 -5.91 -41.69
C ASP A 271 2.37 -6.88 -41.68
N LYS A 272 1.87 -7.19 -40.46
CA LYS A 272 0.73 -8.09 -40.23
C LYS A 272 -0.26 -7.40 -39.29
N GLU A 273 -1.35 -6.92 -39.85
CA GLU A 273 -2.32 -6.12 -39.07
C GLU A 273 -2.96 -6.92 -37.93
N ASN A 274 -3.30 -8.20 -38.14
CA ASN A 274 -3.87 -9.04 -37.09
C ASN A 274 -2.90 -9.30 -35.92
N LEU A 275 -1.60 -9.32 -36.19
CA LEU A 275 -0.56 -9.41 -35.15
C LEU A 275 -0.45 -8.08 -34.39
N ARG A 276 -0.39 -6.94 -35.09
CA ARG A 276 -0.33 -5.61 -34.46
C ARG A 276 -1.53 -5.34 -33.56
N LYS A 277 -2.73 -5.67 -34.01
CA LYS A 277 -3.97 -5.57 -33.22
C LYS A 277 -3.92 -6.43 -31.95
N ALA A 278 -3.52 -7.69 -32.10
CA ALA A 278 -3.39 -8.60 -30.96
C ALA A 278 -2.36 -8.12 -29.95
N THR A 279 -1.20 -7.62 -30.43
CA THR A 279 -0.16 -7.07 -29.56
C THR A 279 -0.63 -5.86 -28.78
N ARG A 280 -1.29 -4.87 -29.43
CA ARG A 280 -1.86 -3.69 -28.74
C ARG A 280 -2.87 -4.11 -27.68
N ARG A 281 -3.82 -4.98 -28.05
CA ARG A 281 -4.83 -5.50 -27.14
C ARG A 281 -4.20 -6.17 -25.92
N ASN A 282 -3.19 -7.00 -26.12
CA ASN A 282 -2.54 -7.73 -25.03
C ASN A 282 -1.73 -6.80 -24.12
N MET A 283 -1.00 -5.82 -24.68
CA MET A 283 -0.30 -4.80 -23.91
C MET A 283 -1.26 -4.05 -22.97
N ILE A 284 -2.39 -3.55 -23.50
CA ILE A 284 -3.41 -2.85 -22.70
C ILE A 284 -3.92 -3.75 -21.59
N ARG A 285 -4.33 -4.98 -21.93
CA ARG A 285 -4.94 -5.91 -20.98
C ARG A 285 -3.98 -6.29 -19.83
N VAL A 286 -2.75 -6.66 -20.16
CA VAL A 286 -1.75 -7.04 -19.17
C VAL A 286 -1.40 -5.85 -18.27
N PHE A 287 -1.24 -4.67 -18.86
CA PHE A 287 -0.94 -3.46 -18.10
C PHE A 287 -2.09 -3.04 -17.18
N GLU A 288 -3.32 -3.02 -17.68
CA GLU A 288 -4.51 -2.66 -16.91
C GLU A 288 -4.70 -3.59 -15.70
N ILE A 289 -4.58 -4.90 -15.89
CA ILE A 289 -4.66 -5.89 -14.79
C ILE A 289 -3.55 -5.63 -13.76
N THR A 290 -2.34 -5.31 -14.22
CA THR A 290 -1.21 -4.99 -13.31
C THR A 290 -1.49 -3.73 -12.49
N LEU A 291 -2.04 -2.69 -13.11
CA LEU A 291 -2.45 -1.47 -12.39
C LEU A 291 -3.53 -1.75 -11.35
N ARG A 292 -4.51 -2.60 -11.67
CA ARG A 292 -5.55 -3.01 -10.71
C ARG A 292 -4.96 -3.76 -9.50
N LEU A 293 -3.95 -4.59 -9.71
CA LEU A 293 -3.26 -5.30 -8.63
C LEU A 293 -2.40 -4.36 -7.76
N LEU A 294 -1.91 -3.26 -8.34
CA LEU A 294 -1.12 -2.23 -7.64
C LEU A 294 -1.99 -1.22 -6.89
N HIS A 295 -3.29 -1.10 -7.25
CA HIS A 295 -4.17 -0.05 -6.73
C HIS A 295 -4.37 -0.10 -5.21
N PRO A 296 -4.57 -1.25 -4.54
CA PRO A 296 -4.74 -1.28 -3.07
C PRO A 296 -3.52 -0.78 -2.34
#